data_085d418dd9a9ccdae0f3e530f33fe0ee
#
_entry.id   085d418dd9a9ccdae0f3e530f33fe0ee
#
_cell.length_a   1.000
_cell.length_b   1.000
_cell.length_c   1.000
_cell.angle_alpha   90.00
_cell.angle_beta   90.00
_cell.angle_gamma   90.00
#
_symmetry.space_group_name_H-M   'P 1'
#
loop_
_entity.id
_entity.type
_entity.pdbx_description
1 polymer ?
#
loop_
_entity_poly.entity_id
_entity_poly.type
_entity_poly.pdbx_seq_one_letter_code
_entity_poly.pdbx_strand_id
1 'polypeptide(L)'
;MFEHAFEVWSPHAPHVPRAHRVFERDGWRCTAPGCSSYRNLQDHHVVFRSAGGSDALSNRTTLCAWHHLRGVHAGIIRCAGDAPDHLVFELGLRAAGPPLARYCGDQRIA
;
A
#
# COMPACT_ATOMS: atom_id res chain seq x y z
N MET A 1 -19.52 2.95 -6.42
CA MET A 1 -19.68 2.96 -6.13
C MET A 1 -19.99 2.70 -5.65
N PHE A 2 -19.60 2.63 -5.29
CA PHE A 2 -19.79 2.61 -4.64
C PHE A 2 -20.03 2.35 -3.76
N GLU A 3 -19.92 2.34 -3.26
CA GLU A 3 -20.12 2.26 -2.52
C GLU A 3 -20.51 2.34 -2.05
N HIS A 4 -20.52 2.65 -2.08
CA HIS A 4 -21.05 3.12 -1.67
C HIS A 4 -21.65 3.62 -1.44
N ALA A 5 -21.82 3.63 -1.40
CA ALA A 5 -22.36 4.27 -1.17
C ALA A 5 -23.09 4.44 -0.59
N PHE A 6 -23.23 4.26 -0.11
CA PHE A 6 -23.82 4.56 0.55
C PHE A 6 -23.97 4.74 1.55
N GLU A 7 -23.65 4.73 1.77
CA GLU A 7 -23.47 4.89 2.69
C GLU A 7 -23.81 5.70 3.51
N VAL A 8 -24.03 6.06 3.56
CA VAL A 8 -24.16 6.86 4.26
C VAL A 8 -24.87 7.82 4.46
N TRP A 9 -25.40 7.83 4.97
CA TRP A 9 -26.15 8.62 5.16
C TRP A 9 -26.79 8.79 6.42
N SER A 10 -26.16 8.72 7.39
CA SER A 10 -26.36 9.20 8.73
C SER A 10 -26.67 10.68 8.68
N PRO A 11 -27.54 11.23 9.51
CA PRO A 11 -27.66 12.66 9.66
C PRO A 11 -26.44 13.31 10.29
N HIS A 12 -25.53 12.49 10.81
CA HIS A 12 -24.25 12.95 11.33
C HIS A 12 -23.22 13.00 10.21
N ALA A 13 -22.05 13.53 10.50
CA ALA A 13 -20.96 13.52 9.55
C ALA A 13 -20.73 12.10 9.04
N PRO A 14 -20.53 11.93 7.73
CA PRO A 14 -20.33 10.60 7.16
C PRO A 14 -19.14 9.92 7.81
N HIS A 15 -19.32 8.64 8.13
CA HIS A 15 -18.20 7.83 8.58
C HIS A 15 -17.40 7.39 7.37
N VAL A 16 -16.15 7.83 7.30
CA VAL A 16 -15.22 7.42 6.24
C VAL A 16 -14.38 6.28 6.78
N PRO A 17 -14.41 5.09 6.16
CA PRO A 17 -13.54 4.01 6.56
C PRO A 17 -12.07 4.44 6.58
N ARG A 18 -11.32 3.97 7.55
CA ARG A 18 -9.91 4.38 7.72
C ARG A 18 -9.07 4.10 6.48
N ALA A 19 -9.34 2.99 5.82
CA ALA A 19 -8.63 2.62 4.60
C ALA A 19 -8.84 3.62 3.47
N HIS A 20 -9.98 4.30 3.43
CA HIS A 20 -10.27 5.27 2.37
C HIS A 20 -9.32 6.47 2.39
N ARG A 21 -8.80 6.85 3.55
CA ARG A 21 -7.83 7.94 3.62
C ARG A 21 -6.54 7.59 2.91
N VAL A 22 -6.12 6.33 3.05
CA VAL A 22 -4.92 5.83 2.37
C VAL A 22 -5.18 5.75 0.88
N PHE A 23 -6.31 5.16 0.48
CA PHE A 23 -6.65 5.01 -0.93
C PHE A 23 -6.78 6.36 -1.62
N GLU A 24 -7.43 7.32 -0.97
CA GLU A 24 -7.60 8.64 -1.54
C GLU A 24 -6.27 9.34 -1.75
N ARG A 25 -5.39 9.30 -0.76
CA ARG A 25 -4.05 9.87 -0.89
C ARG A 25 -3.29 9.25 -2.06
N ASP A 26 -3.43 7.95 -2.25
CA ASP A 26 -2.68 7.18 -3.26
C ASP A 26 -3.37 7.15 -4.62
N GLY A 27 -4.48 7.88 -4.77
CA GLY A 27 -5.18 7.99 -6.04
C GLY A 27 -6.00 6.76 -6.42
N TRP A 28 -6.42 5.98 -5.41
CA TRP A 28 -7.25 4.77 -5.62
C TRP A 28 -6.59 3.76 -6.55
N ARG A 29 -5.29 3.61 -6.43
CA ARG A 29 -4.52 2.65 -7.20
C ARG A 29 -3.41 2.05 -6.36
N CYS A 30 -2.93 0.89 -6.78
CA CYS A 30 -1.77 0.23 -6.17
C CYS A 30 -0.52 1.10 -6.32
N THR A 31 0.25 1.25 -5.25
CA THR A 31 1.47 2.05 -5.25
C THR A 31 2.72 1.25 -5.63
N ALA A 32 2.61 -0.06 -5.84
CA ALA A 32 3.74 -0.84 -6.30
C ALA A 32 4.26 -0.29 -7.64
N PRO A 33 5.59 -0.27 -7.85
CA PRO A 33 6.16 0.32 -9.05
C PRO A 33 5.57 -0.25 -10.34
N GLY A 34 5.13 0.64 -11.21
CA GLY A 34 4.56 0.26 -12.50
C GLY A 34 3.17 -0.35 -12.47
N CYS A 35 2.58 -0.50 -11.28
CA CYS A 35 1.24 -1.07 -11.19
C CYS A 35 0.19 0.01 -11.33
N SER A 36 -0.79 -0.23 -12.19
CA SER A 36 -1.91 0.68 -12.40
C SER A 36 -3.23 0.08 -11.93
N SER A 37 -3.19 -1.01 -11.19
CA SER A 37 -4.40 -1.66 -10.71
C SER A 37 -5.17 -0.76 -9.74
N TYR A 38 -6.47 -0.66 -9.96
CA TYR A 38 -7.38 0.07 -9.09
C TYR A 38 -8.45 -0.87 -8.49
N ARG A 39 -8.24 -2.18 -8.63
CA ARG A 39 -9.17 -3.19 -8.13
C ARG A 39 -8.58 -3.93 -6.94
N ASN A 40 -9.47 -4.35 -6.05
CA ASN A 40 -9.10 -5.15 -4.88
C ASN A 40 -8.00 -4.47 -4.07
N LEU A 41 -8.18 -3.18 -3.82
CA LEU A 41 -7.21 -2.40 -3.07
C LEU A 41 -7.25 -2.77 -1.60
N GLN A 42 -6.07 -2.83 -0.99
CA GLN A 42 -5.91 -3.17 0.42
C GLN A 42 -4.99 -2.17 1.09
N ASP A 43 -5.27 -1.92 2.37
CA ASP A 43 -4.52 -1.00 3.20
C ASP A 43 -3.37 -1.78 3.85
N HIS A 44 -2.16 -1.59 3.35
CA HIS A 44 -0.98 -2.31 3.81
C HIS A 44 -0.19 -1.48 4.82
N HIS A 45 0.13 -2.06 5.96
CA HIS A 45 1.05 -1.47 6.93
C HIS A 45 2.49 -1.75 6.51
N VAL A 46 3.26 -0.68 6.31
CA VAL A 46 4.68 -0.78 5.89
C VAL A 46 5.48 -1.54 6.95
N VAL A 47 5.39 -1.10 8.20
CA VAL A 47 5.83 -1.89 9.34
C VAL A 47 4.57 -2.60 9.85
N PHE A 48 4.59 -3.92 9.85
CA PHE A 48 3.43 -4.72 10.24
C PHE A 48 3.00 -4.42 11.67
N ARG A 49 1.71 -4.47 11.92
CA ARG A 49 1.19 -4.30 13.29
C ARG A 49 1.83 -5.28 14.26
N SER A 50 2.01 -6.53 13.84
CA SER A 50 2.64 -7.56 14.66
C SER A 50 4.10 -7.24 15.00
N ALA A 51 4.73 -6.34 14.25
CA ALA A 51 6.10 -5.88 14.49
C ALA A 51 6.13 -4.48 15.13
N GLY A 52 5.02 -4.03 15.67
CA GLY A 52 4.94 -2.72 16.35
C GLY A 52 4.62 -1.56 15.43
N GLY A 53 4.18 -1.81 14.21
CA GLY A 53 3.83 -0.75 13.28
C GLY A 53 2.63 0.05 13.71
N SER A 54 2.69 1.37 13.52
CA SER A 54 1.62 2.28 13.89
C SER A 54 0.54 2.35 12.81
N ASP A 55 -0.59 2.98 13.16
CA ASP A 55 -1.67 3.26 12.23
C ASP A 55 -1.52 4.63 11.55
N ALA A 56 -0.38 5.28 11.70
CA ALA A 56 -0.13 6.57 11.05
C ALA A 56 -0.22 6.42 9.53
N LEU A 57 -0.70 7.45 8.86
CA LEU A 57 -0.82 7.43 7.40
C LEU A 57 0.52 7.19 6.72
N SER A 58 1.62 7.67 7.31
CA SER A 58 2.97 7.45 6.79
C SER A 58 3.41 5.98 6.83
N ASN A 59 2.74 5.16 7.66
CA ASN A 59 3.05 3.73 7.77
C ASN A 59 2.07 2.87 6.97
N ARG A 60 1.27 3.47 6.10
CA ARG A 60 0.24 2.74 5.37
C ARG A 60 0.27 3.13 3.91
N THR A 61 0.10 2.15 3.04
CA THR A 61 0.07 2.38 1.59
C THR A 61 -0.96 1.47 0.94
N THR A 62 -1.44 1.88 -0.22
CA THR A 62 -2.41 1.13 -1.00
C THR A 62 -1.70 0.08 -1.85
N LEU A 63 -2.08 -1.17 -1.70
CA LEU A 63 -1.62 -2.24 -2.57
C LEU A 63 -2.82 -2.99 -3.13
N CYS A 64 -2.73 -3.44 -4.37
CA CYS A 64 -3.73 -4.37 -4.88
C CYS A 64 -3.52 -5.73 -4.22
N ALA A 65 -4.56 -6.57 -4.23
CA ALA A 65 -4.51 -7.87 -3.56
C ALA A 65 -3.33 -8.71 -4.05
N TRP A 66 -2.98 -8.65 -5.33
CA TRP A 66 -1.87 -9.42 -5.87
C TRP A 66 -0.53 -9.00 -5.25
N HIS A 67 -0.21 -7.70 -5.27
CA HIS A 67 1.04 -7.21 -4.69
C HIS A 67 1.07 -7.36 -3.18
N HIS A 68 -0.08 -7.23 -2.51
CA HIS A 68 -0.16 -7.40 -1.07
C HIS A 68 0.06 -8.86 -0.66
N LEU A 69 -0.73 -9.77 -1.24
CA LEU A 69 -0.73 -11.16 -0.82
C LEU A 69 0.37 -11.98 -1.48
N ARG A 70 0.57 -11.79 -2.78
CA ARG A 70 1.55 -12.57 -3.54
C ARG A 70 2.88 -11.86 -3.71
N GLY A 71 2.96 -10.60 -3.37
CA GLY A 71 4.21 -9.86 -3.34
C GLY A 71 4.77 -9.79 -1.94
N VAL A 72 4.20 -8.92 -1.10
CA VAL A 72 4.74 -8.63 0.24
C VAL A 72 4.61 -9.82 1.18
N HIS A 73 3.40 -10.36 1.33
CA HIS A 73 3.20 -11.47 2.28
C HIS A 73 3.83 -12.79 1.81
N ALA A 74 4.10 -12.92 0.51
CA ALA A 74 4.83 -14.05 -0.01
C ALA A 74 6.36 -13.89 0.06
N GLY A 75 6.85 -12.71 0.51
CA GLY A 75 8.26 -12.46 0.70
C GLY A 75 9.04 -12.17 -0.58
N ILE A 76 8.37 -11.83 -1.67
CA ILE A 76 9.01 -11.50 -2.95
C ILE A 76 9.28 -10.01 -3.06
N ILE A 77 8.47 -9.20 -2.39
CA ILE A 77 8.55 -7.75 -2.40
C ILE A 77 8.66 -7.26 -0.97
N ARG A 78 9.51 -6.25 -0.77
CA ARG A 78 9.54 -5.54 0.51
C ARG A 78 9.34 -4.07 0.26
N CYS A 79 8.56 -3.45 1.14
CA CYS A 79 8.39 -2.02 1.10
C CYS A 79 8.79 -1.45 2.46
N ALA A 80 9.51 -0.34 2.45
CA ALA A 80 10.02 0.28 3.65
C ALA A 80 10.06 1.80 3.49
N GLY A 81 10.10 2.50 4.62
CA GLY A 81 10.15 3.95 4.64
C GLY A 81 8.80 4.56 4.94
N ASP A 82 8.63 5.81 4.55
CA ASP A 82 7.43 6.58 4.86
C ASP A 82 6.63 6.90 3.60
N ALA A 83 5.39 6.45 3.59
CA ALA A 83 4.46 6.79 2.53
C ALA A 83 4.04 8.26 2.69
N PRO A 84 3.70 8.94 1.61
CA PRO A 84 3.71 8.43 0.24
C PRO A 84 5.05 8.62 -0.49
N ASP A 85 5.85 9.61 -0.13
CA ASP A 85 6.94 10.07 -1.00
C ASP A 85 8.30 9.44 -0.73
N HIS A 86 8.47 8.82 0.45
CA HIS A 86 9.74 8.22 0.86
C HIS A 86 9.61 6.71 1.03
N LEU A 87 8.72 6.10 0.27
CA LEU A 87 8.48 4.68 0.31
C LEU A 87 9.34 4.00 -0.74
N VAL A 88 10.15 3.03 -0.32
CA VAL A 88 11.04 2.29 -1.21
C VAL A 88 10.53 0.86 -1.33
N PHE A 89 10.39 0.40 -2.56
CA PHE A 89 10.03 -0.99 -2.87
C PHE A 89 11.28 -1.73 -3.32
N GLU A 90 11.49 -2.91 -2.75
CA GLU A 90 12.51 -3.84 -3.20
C GLU A 90 11.82 -5.01 -3.86
N LEU A 91 12.16 -5.25 -5.12
CA LEU A 91 11.52 -6.27 -5.95
C LEU A 91 12.44 -7.45 -6.16
N GLY A 92 11.87 -8.64 -6.22
CA GLY A 92 12.65 -9.85 -6.48
C GLY A 92 13.55 -10.22 -5.32
N LEU A 93 13.01 -10.23 -4.10
CA LEU A 93 13.75 -10.67 -2.93
C LEU A 93 14.11 -12.15 -3.06
N ARG A 94 15.29 -12.50 -2.53
CA ARG A 94 15.79 -13.87 -2.56
C ARG A 94 16.59 -14.17 -1.30
N ALA A 95 16.80 -15.45 -1.03
CA ALA A 95 17.45 -15.91 0.20
C ALA A 95 18.87 -15.38 0.34
N ALA A 96 19.59 -15.20 -0.75
CA ALA A 96 20.94 -14.69 -0.76
C ALA A 96 21.12 -13.67 -1.88
N GLY A 97 21.84 -12.60 -1.57
CA GLY A 97 22.12 -11.55 -2.52
C GLY A 97 21.11 -10.40 -2.46
N PRO A 98 21.37 -9.31 -3.18
CA PRO A 98 20.51 -8.14 -3.19
C PRO A 98 19.22 -8.39 -3.96
N PRO A 99 18.19 -7.55 -3.76
CA PRO A 99 16.99 -7.62 -4.58
C PRO A 99 17.31 -7.33 -6.04
N LEU A 100 16.44 -7.74 -6.94
CA LEU A 100 16.63 -7.51 -8.37
C LEU A 100 16.55 -6.02 -8.71
N ALA A 101 15.71 -5.27 -8.01
CA ALA A 101 15.56 -3.85 -8.26
C ALA A 101 15.00 -3.14 -7.04
N ARG A 102 15.30 -1.85 -6.95
CA ARG A 102 14.72 -0.93 -5.95
C ARG A 102 14.10 0.25 -6.64
N TYR A 103 12.96 0.66 -6.12
CA TYR A 103 12.22 1.80 -6.66
C TYR A 103 11.77 2.73 -5.54
N CYS A 104 11.78 4.03 -5.82
CA CYS A 104 11.07 5.01 -5.03
C CYS A 104 9.99 5.60 -5.94
N GLY A 105 8.73 5.31 -5.63
CA GLY A 105 7.65 5.55 -6.58
C GLY A 105 7.87 4.69 -7.82
N ASP A 106 7.77 5.29 -8.98
CA ASP A 106 8.02 4.58 -10.24
C ASP A 106 9.46 4.78 -10.73
N GLN A 107 10.31 5.39 -9.92
CA GLN A 107 11.69 5.66 -10.28
C GLN A 107 12.62 4.60 -9.71
N ARG A 108 13.34 3.93 -10.59
CA ARG A 108 14.33 2.95 -10.19
C ARG A 108 15.55 3.63 -9.57
N ILE A 109 16.01 3.15 -8.42
CA ILE A 109 17.15 3.71 -7.69
C ILE A 109 18.32 2.74 -7.52
N ALA A 110 18.10 1.44 -7.83
CA ALA A 110 19.19 0.47 -7.75
C ALA A 110 18.90 -0.77 -8.59
#